data_d1ed57492862174e40c48a8e414545b6
#
_entry.id   d1ed57492862174e40c48a8e414545b6
#
_cell.length_a   1.000
_cell.length_b   1.000
_cell.length_c   1.000
_cell.angle_alpha   90.00
_cell.angle_beta   90.00
_cell.angle_gamma   90.00
#
_symmetry.space_group_name_H-M   'P 1'
#
loop_
_entity.id
_entity.type
_entity.pdbx_description
1 polymer ?
#
loop_
_entity_poly.entity_id
_entity_poly.type
_entity_poly.pdbx_seq_one_letter_code
_entity_poly.pdbx_strand_id
1 'polypeptide(L)'
;MPSSLFNFTILCAITGLAMAGCANTPMSSSNNQHRVIVHAVSAQGVGQAIGNIHFKDTPAGLVINTHLSDLPPGPHGFHIHEKGSCDPAEKDGKMGAAIAAGGHFNPNQAPHHGTPKTGHLGDLPILNVDAKGQAKTSLIAPRLKLADIHGLAVMIHAGGDNYADQPKPLGGGGERIACGLIQ
;
A
#
# COMPACT_ATOMS: atom_id res chain seq x y z
N MET A 1 -97.44 2.96 20.35
CA MET A 1 -96.75 3.92 19.44
C MET A 1 -95.31 4.02 19.93
N PRO A 2 -94.36 3.37 19.27
CA PRO A 2 -92.98 3.52 19.71
C PRO A 2 -92.20 4.39 18.71
N SER A 3 -91.42 5.28 19.24
CA SER A 3 -90.49 6.20 18.52
C SER A 3 -89.21 5.50 18.23
N SER A 4 -88.85 5.49 16.93
CA SER A 4 -87.57 4.98 16.45
C SER A 4 -86.47 6.03 16.56
N LEU A 5 -85.39 5.70 17.26
CA LEU A 5 -84.18 6.51 17.35
C LEU A 5 -83.20 5.99 16.32
N PHE A 6 -82.84 6.82 15.32
CA PHE A 6 -81.80 6.57 14.34
C PHE A 6 -80.45 6.96 14.91
N ASN A 7 -79.61 5.96 15.10
CA ASN A 7 -78.16 6.19 15.41
C ASN A 7 -77.44 6.44 14.13
N PHE A 8 -76.86 7.62 14.02
CA PHE A 8 -75.93 8.01 12.96
C PHE A 8 -74.47 7.71 13.41
N THR A 9 -73.90 6.67 12.87
CA THR A 9 -72.49 6.34 13.09
C THR A 9 -71.64 7.11 12.09
N ILE A 10 -70.86 8.07 12.57
CA ILE A 10 -69.88 8.80 11.77
C ILE A 10 -68.60 7.97 11.69
N LEU A 11 -68.33 7.50 10.48
CA LEU A 11 -67.09 6.78 10.15
C LEU A 11 -66.00 7.81 9.83
N CYS A 12 -65.09 8.04 10.77
CA CYS A 12 -63.88 8.87 10.55
C CYS A 12 -62.84 8.07 9.78
N ALA A 13 -62.67 8.36 8.51
CA ALA A 13 -61.61 7.83 7.67
C ALA A 13 -60.30 8.62 7.97
N ILE A 14 -59.36 7.98 8.66
CA ILE A 14 -58.01 8.53 8.88
C ILE A 14 -57.15 8.14 7.67
N THR A 15 -56.93 9.10 6.78
CA THR A 15 -55.93 8.97 5.70
C THR A 15 -54.55 9.17 6.28
N GLY A 16 -53.82 8.07 6.49
CA GLY A 16 -52.41 8.10 6.87
C GLY A 16 -51.53 8.50 5.69
N LEU A 17 -50.96 9.69 5.77
CA LEU A 17 -49.92 10.19 4.82
C LEU A 17 -48.58 9.53 5.18
N ALA A 18 -48.18 8.50 4.40
CA ALA A 18 -46.88 7.86 4.52
C ALA A 18 -45.82 8.84 4.03
N MET A 19 -45.09 9.49 4.91
CA MET A 19 -43.87 10.22 4.62
C MET A 19 -42.77 9.21 4.30
N ALA A 20 -42.46 9.02 3.01
CA ALA A 20 -41.27 8.30 2.55
C ALA A 20 -40.04 9.18 2.89
N GLY A 21 -39.45 8.97 4.06
CA GLY A 21 -38.17 9.56 4.43
C GLY A 21 -37.07 8.97 3.56
N CYS A 22 -36.53 9.74 2.60
CA CYS A 22 -35.27 9.41 1.96
C CYS A 22 -34.17 9.43 3.03
N ALA A 23 -33.81 8.27 3.55
CA ALA A 23 -32.61 8.11 4.36
C ALA A 23 -31.39 8.37 3.45
N ASN A 24 -30.87 9.59 3.47
CA ASN A 24 -29.53 9.87 2.98
C ASN A 24 -28.55 9.18 3.93
N THR A 25 -28.23 7.92 3.65
CA THR A 25 -27.04 7.29 4.22
C THR A 25 -25.83 8.08 3.74
N PRO A 26 -25.02 8.70 4.60
CA PRO A 26 -23.78 9.29 4.18
C PRO A 26 -22.94 8.13 3.63
N MET A 27 -22.62 8.17 2.31
CA MET A 27 -21.57 7.33 1.76
C MET A 27 -20.29 7.74 2.49
N SER A 28 -19.94 6.93 3.50
CA SER A 28 -18.61 6.97 4.09
C SER A 28 -17.64 6.68 2.94
N SER A 29 -17.06 7.73 2.36
CA SER A 29 -15.85 7.59 1.56
C SER A 29 -14.79 7.13 2.55
N SER A 30 -14.68 5.82 2.77
CA SER A 30 -13.52 5.25 3.40
C SER A 30 -12.34 5.73 2.54
N ASN A 31 -11.58 6.67 3.09
CA ASN A 31 -10.30 7.08 2.54
C ASN A 31 -9.42 5.82 2.64
N ASN A 32 -9.51 4.95 1.64
CA ASN A 32 -8.84 3.65 1.59
C ASN A 32 -7.36 3.87 1.27
N GLN A 33 -6.74 4.74 2.09
CA GLN A 33 -5.36 5.13 2.01
C GLN A 33 -4.64 4.57 3.24
N HIS A 34 -3.71 3.65 2.98
CA HIS A 34 -2.92 3.00 4.01
C HIS A 34 -1.57 3.69 4.13
N ARG A 35 -1.23 4.18 5.33
CA ARG A 35 0.00 4.89 5.61
C ARG A 35 1.04 3.98 6.25
N VAL A 36 2.24 3.97 5.69
CA VAL A 36 3.40 3.22 6.18
C VAL A 36 4.50 4.19 6.56
N ILE A 37 5.04 4.08 7.78
CA ILE A 37 6.25 4.80 8.19
C ILE A 37 7.45 4.03 7.66
N VAL A 38 8.37 4.75 7.02
CA VAL A 38 9.61 4.20 6.48
C VAL A 38 10.78 4.63 7.35
N HIS A 39 11.63 3.68 7.69
CA HIS A 39 12.83 3.88 8.51
C HIS A 39 14.08 3.60 7.70
N ALA A 40 15.15 4.33 7.98
CA ALA A 40 16.49 3.92 7.56
C ALA A 40 16.83 2.57 8.20
N VAL A 41 17.56 1.70 7.48
CA VAL A 41 17.96 0.39 8.00
C VAL A 41 19.46 0.16 7.79
N SER A 42 20.05 -0.60 8.67
CA SER A 42 21.47 -0.99 8.62
C SER A 42 21.66 -2.40 9.19
N ALA A 43 22.89 -2.91 9.13
CA ALA A 43 23.24 -4.17 9.78
C ALA A 43 23.05 -4.14 11.31
N GLN A 44 22.96 -2.96 11.91
CA GLN A 44 22.72 -2.75 13.34
C GLN A 44 21.22 -2.74 13.70
N GLY A 45 20.34 -2.61 12.72
CA GLY A 45 18.89 -2.63 12.92
C GLY A 45 18.16 -1.50 12.23
N VAL A 46 16.91 -1.31 12.68
CA VAL A 46 16.02 -0.25 12.24
C VAL A 46 16.42 1.07 12.90
N GLY A 47 16.65 2.09 12.08
CA GLY A 47 17.07 3.42 12.49
C GLY A 47 15.91 4.42 12.58
N GLN A 48 16.25 5.70 12.34
CA GLN A 48 15.27 6.79 12.39
C GLN A 48 14.23 6.69 11.26
N ALA A 49 13.06 7.25 11.52
CA ALA A 49 12.04 7.42 10.48
C ALA A 49 12.50 8.49 9.47
N ILE A 50 12.38 8.18 8.19
CA ILE A 50 12.76 9.06 7.07
C ILE A 50 11.56 9.55 6.28
N GLY A 51 10.35 9.26 6.74
CA GLY A 51 9.11 9.71 6.13
C GLY A 51 8.04 8.64 6.07
N ASN A 52 7.16 8.76 5.09
CA ASN A 52 6.05 7.82 4.94
C ASN A 52 5.68 7.59 3.47
N ILE A 53 4.98 6.48 3.26
CA ILE A 53 4.38 6.09 2.00
C ILE A 53 2.88 5.90 2.23
N HIS A 54 2.07 6.39 1.30
CA HIS A 54 0.63 6.14 1.28
C HIS A 54 0.28 5.25 0.11
N PHE A 55 -0.37 4.13 0.41
CA PHE A 55 -0.90 3.19 -0.57
C PHE A 55 -2.40 3.41 -0.75
N LYS A 56 -2.88 3.38 -1.99
CA LYS A 56 -4.30 3.53 -2.32
C LYS A 56 -4.67 2.67 -3.51
N ASP A 57 -5.68 1.83 -3.35
CA ASP A 57 -6.26 1.07 -4.46
C ASP A 57 -6.98 1.98 -5.44
N THR A 58 -6.73 1.76 -6.72
CA THR A 58 -7.42 2.43 -7.83
C THR A 58 -7.76 1.44 -8.95
N PRO A 59 -8.60 1.81 -9.91
CA PRO A 59 -8.82 0.98 -11.10
C PRO A 59 -7.56 0.71 -11.93
N ALA A 60 -6.56 1.60 -11.86
CA ALA A 60 -5.28 1.45 -12.57
C ALA A 60 -4.26 0.57 -11.82
N GLY A 61 -4.57 0.12 -10.61
CA GLY A 61 -3.68 -0.62 -9.72
C GLY A 61 -3.46 0.10 -8.39
N LEU A 62 -2.42 -0.28 -7.66
CA LEU A 62 -2.02 0.32 -6.40
C LEU A 62 -1.25 1.61 -6.66
N VAL A 63 -1.78 2.74 -6.23
CA VAL A 63 -1.08 4.03 -6.22
C VAL A 63 -0.23 4.11 -4.95
N ILE A 64 1.02 4.53 -5.13
CA ILE A 64 2.06 4.61 -4.10
C ILE A 64 2.55 6.05 -4.06
N ASN A 65 2.14 6.82 -3.05
CA ASN A 65 2.55 8.20 -2.84
C ASN A 65 3.66 8.24 -1.80
N THR A 66 4.84 8.67 -2.19
CA THR A 66 6.00 8.76 -1.30
C THR A 66 6.21 10.18 -0.79
N HIS A 67 6.57 10.28 0.51
CA HIS A 67 6.99 11.51 1.18
C HIS A 67 8.19 11.15 2.06
N LEU A 68 9.35 11.00 1.42
CA LEU A 68 10.59 10.53 2.05
C LEU A 68 11.67 11.58 1.96
N SER A 69 12.61 11.56 2.92
CA SER A 69 13.81 12.40 2.98
C SER A 69 15.02 11.56 3.39
N ASP A 70 16.18 12.19 3.45
CA ASP A 70 17.42 11.59 3.94
C ASP A 70 17.87 10.32 3.16
N LEU A 71 17.48 10.25 1.88
CA LEU A 71 17.94 9.23 0.96
C LEU A 71 19.07 9.75 0.07
N PRO A 72 20.01 8.91 -0.38
CA PRO A 72 20.99 9.31 -1.39
C PRO A 72 20.27 9.80 -2.66
N PRO A 73 20.73 10.88 -3.33
CA PRO A 73 20.17 11.30 -4.60
C PRO A 73 20.38 10.26 -5.72
N GLY A 74 19.38 10.13 -6.59
CA GLY A 74 19.45 9.24 -7.74
C GLY A 74 18.32 8.23 -7.81
N PRO A 75 18.41 7.26 -8.74
CA PRO A 75 17.46 6.17 -8.87
C PRO A 75 17.75 5.05 -7.87
N HIS A 76 16.69 4.52 -7.26
CA HIS A 76 16.77 3.43 -6.28
C HIS A 76 15.83 2.29 -6.65
N GLY A 77 16.28 1.05 -6.50
CA GLY A 77 15.42 -0.13 -6.50
C GLY A 77 14.37 -0.01 -5.40
N PHE A 78 13.12 -0.29 -5.76
CA PHE A 78 11.98 -0.11 -4.89
C PHE A 78 11.07 -1.32 -5.03
N HIS A 79 10.87 -2.07 -3.94
CA HIS A 79 10.20 -3.37 -4.02
C HIS A 79 9.35 -3.66 -2.79
N ILE A 80 8.37 -4.53 -2.94
CA ILE A 80 7.71 -5.22 -1.84
C ILE A 80 8.48 -6.53 -1.57
N HIS A 81 8.84 -6.78 -0.31
CA HIS A 81 9.51 -7.99 0.15
C HIS A 81 8.51 -8.95 0.80
N GLU A 82 8.82 -10.25 0.73
CA GLU A 82 7.90 -11.36 1.05
C GLU A 82 7.57 -11.54 2.52
N LYS A 83 8.30 -10.87 3.44
CA LYS A 83 8.08 -10.97 4.89
C LYS A 83 7.96 -9.59 5.52
N GLY A 84 7.04 -9.44 6.48
CA GLY A 84 6.81 -8.21 7.22
C GLY A 84 7.84 -7.99 8.33
N SER A 85 9.10 -7.85 7.96
CA SER A 85 10.19 -7.49 8.89
C SER A 85 11.15 -6.52 8.25
N CYS A 86 11.65 -5.58 9.06
CA CYS A 86 12.77 -4.69 8.71
C CYS A 86 14.04 -5.04 9.49
N ASP A 87 14.04 -6.17 10.21
CA ASP A 87 15.16 -6.57 11.07
C ASP A 87 16.37 -7.00 10.24
N PRO A 88 17.59 -6.74 10.73
CA PRO A 88 18.78 -7.32 10.16
C PRO A 88 18.78 -8.84 10.38
N ALA A 89 19.43 -9.55 9.48
CA ALA A 89 19.69 -10.98 9.65
C ALA A 89 21.01 -11.36 8.96
N GLU A 90 21.50 -12.52 9.30
CA GLU A 90 22.71 -13.06 8.66
C GLU A 90 22.36 -13.61 7.26
N LYS A 91 23.22 -13.30 6.31
CA LYS A 91 23.25 -13.88 4.97
C LYS A 91 24.69 -14.08 4.55
N ASP A 92 25.04 -15.27 4.15
CA ASP A 92 26.39 -15.65 3.69
C ASP A 92 27.50 -15.29 4.73
N GLY A 93 27.21 -15.51 6.02
CA GLY A 93 28.15 -15.23 7.12
C GLY A 93 28.29 -13.76 7.49
N LYS A 94 27.44 -12.87 6.95
CA LYS A 94 27.46 -11.44 7.26
C LYS A 94 26.08 -10.93 7.66
N MET A 95 26.05 -10.09 8.71
CA MET A 95 24.85 -9.37 9.10
C MET A 95 24.52 -8.32 8.03
N GLY A 96 23.31 -8.34 7.52
CA GLY A 96 22.83 -7.37 6.51
C GLY A 96 21.56 -6.66 6.94
N ALA A 97 21.38 -5.43 6.46
CA ALA A 97 20.20 -4.60 6.73
C ALA A 97 18.91 -5.26 6.22
N ALA A 98 17.88 -5.33 7.05
CA ALA A 98 16.54 -5.80 6.72
C ALA A 98 16.51 -7.18 5.99
N ILE A 99 17.52 -8.03 6.18
CA ILE A 99 17.60 -9.35 5.52
C ILE A 99 16.43 -10.25 5.95
N ALA A 100 15.90 -10.07 7.16
CA ALA A 100 14.74 -10.82 7.64
C ALA A 100 13.46 -10.61 6.77
N ALA A 101 13.40 -9.56 5.95
CA ALA A 101 12.31 -9.33 4.98
C ALA A 101 12.26 -10.37 3.85
N GLY A 102 13.30 -11.19 3.69
CA GLY A 102 13.36 -12.19 2.61
C GLY A 102 13.65 -11.58 1.23
N GLY A 103 13.20 -12.25 0.17
CA GLY A 103 13.29 -11.83 -1.22
C GLY A 103 12.18 -10.87 -1.65
N HIS A 104 12.13 -10.55 -2.95
CA HIS A 104 11.00 -9.83 -3.52
C HIS A 104 9.72 -10.67 -3.41
N PHE A 105 8.60 -10.02 -3.14
CA PHE A 105 7.29 -10.69 -3.10
C PHE A 105 6.95 -11.27 -4.47
N ASN A 106 6.94 -12.60 -4.55
CA ASN A 106 6.78 -13.36 -5.79
C ASN A 106 5.85 -14.57 -5.62
N PRO A 107 4.56 -14.36 -5.27
CA PRO A 107 3.62 -15.45 -5.01
C PRO A 107 3.33 -16.29 -6.26
N ASN A 108 3.53 -15.70 -7.45
CA ASN A 108 3.27 -16.35 -8.74
C ASN A 108 4.51 -17.08 -9.29
N GLN A 109 5.61 -17.10 -8.55
CA GLN A 109 6.87 -17.75 -8.94
C GLN A 109 7.37 -17.32 -10.34
N ALA A 110 7.25 -16.01 -10.64
CA ALA A 110 7.83 -15.45 -11.85
C ALA A 110 9.35 -15.76 -11.86
N PRO A 111 9.90 -16.28 -12.97
CA PRO A 111 11.27 -16.79 -13.00
C PRO A 111 12.34 -15.69 -12.96
N HIS A 112 11.96 -14.45 -13.30
CA HIS A 112 12.87 -13.33 -13.45
C HIS A 112 12.35 -12.07 -12.77
N HIS A 113 13.29 -11.27 -12.26
CA HIS A 113 13.07 -9.88 -11.94
C HIS A 113 12.71 -9.08 -13.19
N GLY A 114 11.90 -8.06 -13.05
CA GLY A 114 11.46 -7.29 -14.22
C GLY A 114 10.70 -6.00 -13.86
N THR A 115 9.97 -5.50 -14.84
CA THR A 115 9.16 -4.31 -14.67
C THR A 115 7.95 -4.59 -13.77
N PRO A 116 7.29 -3.55 -13.23
CA PRO A 116 6.03 -3.69 -12.50
C PRO A 116 4.91 -4.42 -13.26
N LYS A 117 5.08 -4.61 -14.57
CA LYS A 117 4.13 -5.33 -15.43
C LYS A 117 4.49 -6.79 -15.67
N THR A 118 5.77 -7.17 -15.59
CA THR A 118 6.27 -8.46 -16.09
C THR A 118 7.07 -9.27 -15.07
N GLY A 119 7.75 -8.63 -14.11
CA GLY A 119 8.62 -9.28 -13.11
C GLY A 119 7.88 -9.90 -11.95
N HIS A 120 8.56 -10.05 -10.80
CA HIS A 120 7.95 -10.44 -9.55
C HIS A 120 6.77 -9.50 -9.23
N LEU A 121 5.81 -9.96 -8.48
CA LEU A 121 4.66 -9.11 -8.16
C LEU A 121 5.06 -7.91 -7.31
N GLY A 122 6.11 -8.07 -6.49
CA GLY A 122 6.71 -7.01 -5.67
C GLY A 122 7.63 -6.04 -6.39
N ASP A 123 7.90 -6.22 -7.69
CA ASP A 123 8.73 -5.28 -8.45
C ASP A 123 7.93 -4.00 -8.73
N LEU A 124 8.37 -2.88 -8.15
CA LEU A 124 7.72 -1.57 -8.25
C LEU A 124 8.43 -0.67 -9.27
N PRO A 125 7.81 0.45 -9.69
CA PRO A 125 8.53 1.46 -10.45
C PRO A 125 9.71 2.00 -9.63
N ILE A 126 10.84 2.26 -10.32
CA ILE A 126 12.04 2.83 -9.71
C ILE A 126 11.71 4.10 -8.92
N LEU A 127 12.31 4.25 -7.74
CA LEU A 127 12.14 5.43 -6.92
C LEU A 127 13.25 6.46 -7.24
N ASN A 128 12.86 7.60 -7.78
CA ASN A 128 13.80 8.68 -8.02
C ASN A 128 13.87 9.62 -6.82
N VAL A 129 15.07 9.85 -6.30
CA VAL A 129 15.39 10.77 -5.22
C VAL A 129 16.05 12.02 -5.79
N ASP A 130 15.57 13.18 -5.42
CA ASP A 130 16.10 14.46 -5.91
C ASP A 130 17.46 14.83 -5.28
N ALA A 131 18.07 15.92 -5.77
CA ALA A 131 19.37 16.38 -5.28
C ALA A 131 19.37 16.81 -3.79
N LYS A 132 18.19 16.96 -3.18
CA LYS A 132 18.02 17.28 -1.75
C LYS A 132 17.78 16.04 -0.89
N GLY A 133 17.87 14.85 -1.48
CA GLY A 133 17.60 13.59 -0.78
C GLY A 133 16.11 13.31 -0.54
N GLN A 134 15.22 13.91 -1.34
CA GLN A 134 13.79 13.76 -1.17
C GLN A 134 13.17 12.90 -2.30
N ALA A 135 12.25 12.03 -1.92
CA ALA A 135 11.38 11.33 -2.84
C ALA A 135 9.92 11.68 -2.55
N LYS A 136 9.38 12.63 -3.31
CA LYS A 136 7.98 13.09 -3.27
C LYS A 136 7.35 12.84 -4.62
N THR A 137 6.80 11.64 -4.81
CA THR A 137 6.27 11.20 -6.10
C THR A 137 5.06 10.29 -5.94
N SER A 138 4.31 10.14 -7.02
CA SER A 138 3.21 9.19 -7.14
C SER A 138 3.56 8.14 -8.20
N LEU A 139 3.59 6.88 -7.79
CA LEU A 139 3.90 5.73 -8.63
C LEU A 139 2.68 4.82 -8.72
N ILE A 140 2.61 3.98 -9.75
CA ILE A 140 1.52 3.00 -9.92
C ILE A 140 2.11 1.61 -10.11
N ALA A 141 1.69 0.67 -9.25
CA ALA A 141 1.94 -0.76 -9.40
C ALA A 141 0.67 -1.42 -9.98
N PRO A 142 0.61 -1.66 -11.31
CA PRO A 142 -0.64 -1.98 -11.98
C PRO A 142 -1.19 -3.37 -11.65
N ARG A 143 -0.36 -4.27 -11.12
CA ARG A 143 -0.73 -5.65 -10.78
C ARG A 143 -1.03 -5.87 -9.29
N LEU A 144 -0.78 -4.84 -8.45
CA LEU A 144 -0.95 -4.94 -7.00
C LEU A 144 -2.25 -4.31 -6.52
N LYS A 145 -2.74 -4.85 -5.42
CA LYS A 145 -3.75 -4.25 -4.53
C LYS A 145 -3.19 -4.19 -3.11
N LEU A 146 -3.73 -3.31 -2.29
CA LEU A 146 -3.32 -3.19 -0.88
C LEU A 146 -3.46 -4.52 -0.13
N ALA A 147 -4.52 -5.27 -0.40
CA ALA A 147 -4.75 -6.57 0.23
C ALA A 147 -3.66 -7.61 -0.07
N ASP A 148 -2.99 -7.51 -1.23
CA ASP A 148 -1.92 -8.45 -1.61
C ASP A 148 -0.65 -8.26 -0.78
N ILE A 149 -0.42 -7.05 -0.28
CA ILE A 149 0.83 -6.64 0.38
C ILE A 149 0.69 -6.39 1.88
N HIS A 150 -0.51 -6.53 2.43
CA HIS A 150 -0.74 -6.40 3.88
C HIS A 150 0.07 -7.46 4.64
N GLY A 151 0.78 -7.02 5.68
CA GLY A 151 1.68 -7.89 6.45
C GLY A 151 3.07 -8.07 5.83
N LEU A 152 3.39 -7.40 4.74
CA LEU A 152 4.69 -7.44 4.07
C LEU A 152 5.53 -6.18 4.36
N ALA A 153 6.73 -6.10 3.75
CA ALA A 153 7.61 -4.94 3.89
C ALA A 153 7.83 -4.25 2.55
N VAL A 154 7.81 -2.90 2.55
CA VAL A 154 8.30 -2.10 1.44
C VAL A 154 9.77 -1.77 1.67
N MET A 155 10.59 -1.89 0.62
CA MET A 155 12.05 -1.79 0.67
C MET A 155 12.57 -0.80 -0.35
N ILE A 156 13.58 0.01 0.06
CA ILE A 156 14.36 0.87 -0.82
C ILE A 156 15.81 0.38 -0.77
N HIS A 157 16.41 0.24 -1.96
CA HIS A 157 17.77 -0.25 -2.14
C HIS A 157 18.77 0.89 -2.40
N ALA A 158 20.05 0.64 -2.14
CA ALA A 158 21.12 1.61 -2.36
C ALA A 158 21.36 1.90 -3.85
N GLY A 159 21.27 0.87 -4.69
CA GLY A 159 21.41 0.97 -6.14
C GLY A 159 20.10 1.21 -6.87
N GLY A 160 20.20 1.50 -8.15
CA GLY A 160 19.04 1.61 -9.04
C GLY A 160 18.41 0.25 -9.37
N ASP A 161 17.58 0.24 -10.40
CA ASP A 161 16.93 -0.95 -10.90
C ASP A 161 16.89 -0.91 -12.44
N ASN A 162 17.52 -1.88 -13.09
CA ASN A 162 17.49 -2.00 -14.54
C ASN A 162 16.39 -2.93 -15.06
N TYR A 163 15.52 -3.42 -14.17
CA TYR A 163 14.39 -4.32 -14.45
C TYR A 163 14.80 -5.64 -15.10
N ALA A 164 16.00 -6.14 -14.79
CA ALA A 164 16.53 -7.39 -15.33
C ALA A 164 17.44 -8.09 -14.31
N ASP A 165 17.70 -9.39 -14.51
CA ASP A 165 18.63 -10.16 -13.69
C ASP A 165 20.11 -9.96 -14.09
N GLN A 166 20.35 -9.27 -15.19
CA GLN A 166 21.70 -9.02 -15.74
C GLN A 166 21.94 -7.52 -15.97
N PRO A 167 23.15 -7.01 -15.82
CA PRO A 167 24.40 -7.69 -15.46
C PRO A 167 24.52 -8.01 -13.95
N LYS A 168 23.59 -7.53 -13.11
CA LYS A 168 23.55 -7.80 -11.69
C LYS A 168 22.18 -8.37 -11.31
N PRO A 169 22.12 -9.35 -10.40
CA PRO A 169 20.84 -9.93 -9.96
C PRO A 169 19.87 -8.87 -9.43
N LEU A 170 18.57 -9.12 -9.63
CA LEU A 170 17.47 -8.33 -9.10
C LEU A 170 17.62 -6.81 -9.40
N GLY A 171 17.89 -6.49 -10.68
CA GLY A 171 17.99 -5.10 -11.14
C GLY A 171 19.22 -4.35 -10.69
N GLY A 172 20.08 -4.96 -9.86
CA GLY A 172 21.27 -4.32 -9.32
C GLY A 172 21.03 -3.42 -8.10
N GLY A 173 19.88 -3.55 -7.43
CA GLY A 173 19.51 -2.77 -6.26
C GLY A 173 20.52 -2.81 -5.11
N GLY A 174 21.16 -3.96 -4.90
CA GLY A 174 22.21 -4.11 -3.89
C GLY A 174 21.70 -4.03 -2.46
N GLU A 175 22.39 -3.29 -1.61
CA GLU A 175 22.07 -3.17 -0.19
C GLU A 175 20.69 -2.52 0.06
N ARG A 176 20.06 -2.86 1.16
CA ARG A 176 18.81 -2.28 1.63
C ARG A 176 19.14 -1.08 2.52
N ILE A 177 18.55 0.07 2.24
CA ILE A 177 18.82 1.32 2.97
C ILE A 177 17.62 1.87 3.71
N ALA A 178 16.41 1.49 3.30
CA ALA A 178 15.20 1.89 4.01
C ALA A 178 14.11 0.84 3.89
N CYS A 179 13.27 0.73 4.93
CA CYS A 179 12.24 -0.28 5.07
C CYS A 179 11.02 0.25 5.83
N GLY A 180 9.82 -0.21 5.45
CA GLY A 180 8.58 0.08 6.14
C GLY A 180 7.66 -1.13 6.19
N LEU A 181 6.96 -1.34 7.32
CA LEU A 181 6.02 -2.45 7.49
C LEU A 181 4.61 -2.03 7.04
N ILE A 182 3.99 -2.83 6.19
CA ILE A 182 2.65 -2.62 5.65
C ILE A 182 1.65 -3.41 6.53
N GLN A 183 1.13 -2.76 7.60
CA GLN A 183 0.29 -3.41 8.63
C GLN A 183 -1.16 -2.93 8.55
#